data_19e6bed33c4904eeb6a6a4e7ae971d62
#
_entry.id   19e6bed33c4904eeb6a6a4e7ae971d62
#
_cell.length_a   1.000
_cell.length_b   1.000
_cell.length_c   1.000
_cell.angle_alpha   90.00
_cell.angle_beta   90.00
_cell.angle_gamma   90.00
#
_symmetry.space_group_name_H-M   'P 1'
#
loop_
_entity.id
_entity.type
_entity.pdbx_description
1 polymer ?
#
loop_
_entity_poly.entity_id
_entity_poly.type
_entity_poly.pdbx_seq_one_letter_code
_entity_poly.pdbx_strand_id
1 'polypeptide(L)'
;MKKILPEWLMQITWFVAGVFGTGALWYFLSIKNSEAALISGVAAIVLAVLAVFLHKINDKNSRLLTYREKITSFVAEGHKLISRLGEEKLPTEEINTWVSNVENYLKVNLDESFVSRFNDFNGMVFYGDGSEKSQHKNAIDGRVRRLNQFLTELM
;
A
#
# COMPACT_ATOMS: atom_id res chain seq x y z
N MET A 1 5.27 -9.55 -8.50
CA MET A 1 5.26 -8.09 -8.75
C MET A 1 4.04 -7.74 -9.59
N LYS A 2 3.00 -7.13 -9.00
CA LYS A 2 1.88 -6.57 -9.80
C LYS A 2 2.41 -5.31 -10.50
N LYS A 3 2.48 -5.35 -11.84
CA LYS A 3 2.87 -4.19 -12.63
C LYS A 3 1.82 -3.10 -12.46
N ILE A 4 2.23 -1.94 -11.94
CA ILE A 4 1.42 -0.72 -12.01
C ILE A 4 1.35 -0.34 -13.49
N LEU A 5 0.14 -0.11 -13.98
CA LEU A 5 -0.03 0.43 -15.33
C LEU A 5 0.61 1.83 -15.38
N PRO A 6 1.48 2.12 -16.37
CA PRO A 6 2.11 3.42 -16.47
C PRO A 6 1.06 4.52 -16.64
N GLU A 7 1.29 5.69 -16.02
CA GLU A 7 0.36 6.83 -16.02
C GLU A 7 -0.08 7.27 -17.43
N TRP A 8 0.84 7.17 -18.42
CA TRP A 8 0.53 7.50 -19.80
C TRP A 8 -0.55 6.59 -20.42
N LEU A 9 -0.64 5.33 -19.98
CA LEU A 9 -1.70 4.41 -20.42
C LEU A 9 -3.07 4.85 -19.89
N MET A 10 -3.13 5.37 -18.67
CA MET A 10 -4.36 5.95 -18.10
C MET A 10 -4.77 7.22 -18.84
N GLN A 11 -3.81 8.11 -19.13
CA GLN A 11 -4.06 9.34 -19.89
C GLN A 11 -4.59 9.03 -21.30
N ILE A 12 -4.03 8.02 -21.98
CA ILE A 12 -4.51 7.57 -23.29
C ILE A 12 -5.96 7.04 -23.18
N THR A 13 -6.27 6.26 -22.12
CA THR A 13 -7.62 5.70 -21.94
C THR A 13 -8.66 6.81 -21.75
N TRP A 14 -8.34 7.86 -20.98
CA TRP A 14 -9.20 9.03 -20.81
C TRP A 14 -9.33 9.86 -22.09
N PHE A 15 -8.23 10.03 -22.81
CA PHE A 15 -8.22 10.75 -24.09
C PHE A 15 -9.07 10.00 -25.13
N VAL A 16 -8.89 8.70 -25.25
CA VAL A 16 -9.66 7.84 -26.15
C VAL A 16 -11.15 7.85 -25.78
N ALA A 17 -11.48 7.70 -24.48
CA ALA A 17 -12.85 7.78 -24.01
C ALA A 17 -13.49 9.17 -24.30
N GLY A 18 -12.75 10.26 -24.16
CA GLY A 18 -13.18 11.62 -24.47
C GLY A 18 -13.40 11.84 -25.96
N VAL A 19 -12.46 11.42 -26.79
CA VAL A 19 -12.57 11.58 -28.26
C VAL A 19 -13.67 10.71 -28.85
N PHE A 20 -13.80 9.45 -28.41
CA PHE A 20 -14.90 8.58 -28.86
C PHE A 20 -16.25 9.03 -28.32
N GLY A 21 -16.33 9.54 -27.08
CA GLY A 21 -17.56 10.07 -26.50
C GLY A 21 -18.09 11.31 -27.24
N THR A 22 -17.19 12.27 -27.56
CA THR A 22 -17.57 13.47 -28.32
C THR A 22 -17.78 13.17 -29.80
N GLY A 23 -16.99 12.30 -30.41
CA GLY A 23 -17.15 11.83 -31.78
C GLY A 23 -18.45 11.04 -31.96
N ALA A 24 -18.82 10.18 -31.03
CA ALA A 24 -20.05 9.41 -31.04
C ALA A 24 -21.29 10.34 -30.92
N LEU A 25 -21.21 11.38 -30.06
CA LEU A 25 -22.27 12.39 -29.95
C LEU A 25 -22.46 13.19 -31.27
N TRP A 26 -21.33 13.58 -31.89
CA TRP A 26 -21.36 14.27 -33.18
C TRP A 26 -21.90 13.40 -34.32
N TYR A 27 -21.50 12.14 -34.33
CA TYR A 27 -21.95 11.13 -35.28
C TYR A 27 -23.42 10.80 -35.09
N PHE A 28 -23.90 10.73 -33.81
CA PHE A 28 -25.31 10.55 -33.46
C PHE A 28 -26.20 11.70 -33.95
N LEU A 29 -25.71 12.93 -33.85
CA LEU A 29 -26.44 14.13 -34.31
C LEU A 29 -26.44 14.30 -35.84
N SER A 30 -25.46 13.66 -36.54
CA SER A 30 -25.26 13.87 -37.98
C SER A 30 -25.80 12.76 -38.87
N ILE A 31 -26.12 11.56 -38.38
CA ILE A 31 -26.49 10.40 -39.20
C ILE A 31 -27.84 9.82 -38.77
N LYS A 32 -28.75 9.73 -39.75
CA LYS A 32 -30.07 9.09 -39.62
C LYS A 32 -30.09 7.57 -39.39
N ASN A 33 -28.91 6.90 -39.18
CA ASN A 33 -28.82 5.46 -38.98
C ASN A 33 -28.76 5.12 -37.49
N SER A 34 -29.88 4.76 -36.92
CA SER A 34 -30.07 4.48 -35.50
C SER A 34 -29.19 3.31 -34.95
N GLU A 35 -28.88 2.33 -35.78
CA GLU A 35 -28.13 1.15 -35.36
C GLU A 35 -26.63 1.43 -35.10
N ALA A 36 -25.96 2.16 -35.99
CA ALA A 36 -24.56 2.52 -35.82
C ALA A 36 -24.33 3.45 -34.60
N ALA A 37 -25.31 4.32 -34.35
CA ALA A 37 -25.30 5.20 -33.19
C ALA A 37 -25.48 4.46 -31.86
N LEU A 38 -26.32 3.43 -31.80
CA LEU A 38 -26.50 2.57 -30.65
C LEU A 38 -25.22 1.76 -30.35
N ILE A 39 -24.58 1.18 -31.37
CA ILE A 39 -23.33 0.40 -31.20
C ILE A 39 -22.20 1.30 -30.65
N SER A 40 -22.04 2.51 -31.20
CA SER A 40 -21.01 3.44 -30.74
C SER A 40 -21.27 3.97 -29.33
N GLY A 41 -22.51 4.20 -28.96
CA GLY A 41 -22.93 4.60 -27.62
C GLY A 41 -22.64 3.50 -26.58
N VAL A 42 -23.00 2.27 -26.89
CA VAL A 42 -22.70 1.12 -26.02
C VAL A 42 -21.17 0.93 -25.86
N ALA A 43 -20.41 1.01 -26.96
CA ALA A 43 -18.97 0.90 -26.91
C ALA A 43 -18.32 2.00 -26.03
N ALA A 44 -18.79 3.25 -26.13
CA ALA A 44 -18.30 4.34 -25.30
C ALA A 44 -18.58 4.12 -23.80
N ILE A 45 -19.76 3.62 -23.46
CA ILE A 45 -20.12 3.29 -22.06
C ILE A 45 -19.22 2.17 -21.53
N VAL A 46 -19.00 1.11 -22.30
CA VAL A 46 -18.12 -0.01 -21.91
C VAL A 46 -16.68 0.48 -21.66
N LEU A 47 -16.15 1.33 -22.55
CA LEU A 47 -14.81 1.90 -22.39
C LEU A 47 -14.72 2.81 -21.16
N ALA A 48 -15.72 3.62 -20.88
CA ALA A 48 -15.76 4.46 -19.68
C ALA A 48 -15.77 3.62 -18.38
N VAL A 49 -16.59 2.56 -18.35
CA VAL A 49 -16.62 1.63 -17.20
C VAL A 49 -15.27 0.94 -17.01
N LEU A 50 -14.65 0.47 -18.09
CA LEU A 50 -13.30 -0.12 -18.05
C LEU A 50 -12.26 0.88 -17.55
N ALA A 51 -12.28 2.12 -18.00
CA ALA A 51 -11.36 3.16 -17.56
C ALA A 51 -11.48 3.43 -16.05
N VAL A 52 -12.71 3.54 -15.53
CA VAL A 52 -12.95 3.70 -14.08
C VAL A 52 -12.47 2.49 -13.30
N PHE A 53 -12.71 1.29 -13.80
CA PHE A 53 -12.27 0.06 -13.15
C PHE A 53 -10.74 -0.05 -13.10
N LEU A 54 -10.06 0.23 -14.21
CA LEU A 54 -8.59 0.24 -14.28
C LEU A 54 -7.99 1.32 -13.38
N HIS A 55 -8.59 2.50 -13.32
CA HIS A 55 -8.17 3.56 -12.42
C HIS A 55 -8.24 3.12 -10.95
N LYS A 56 -9.36 2.51 -10.55
CA LYS A 56 -9.54 2.01 -9.18
C LYS A 56 -8.54 0.92 -8.79
N ILE A 57 -8.21 0.02 -9.73
CA ILE A 57 -7.19 -1.01 -9.51
C ILE A 57 -5.80 -0.37 -9.36
N ASN A 58 -5.47 0.59 -10.21
CA ASN A 58 -4.17 1.27 -10.17
C ASN A 58 -3.98 2.05 -8.87
N ASP A 59 -4.99 2.78 -8.42
CA ASP A 59 -4.99 3.49 -7.13
C ASP A 59 -4.76 2.54 -5.96
N LYS A 60 -5.46 1.41 -5.94
CA LYS A 60 -5.26 0.39 -4.90
C LYS A 60 -3.82 -0.15 -4.90
N ASN A 61 -3.28 -0.45 -6.08
CA ASN A 61 -1.91 -0.96 -6.20
C ASN A 61 -0.87 0.10 -5.77
N SER A 62 -1.08 1.37 -6.12
CA SER A 62 -0.20 2.48 -5.72
C SER A 62 -0.16 2.65 -4.21
N ARG A 63 -1.32 2.62 -3.54
CA ARG A 63 -1.40 2.69 -2.07
C ARG A 63 -0.69 1.52 -1.41
N LEU A 64 -0.90 0.30 -1.89
CA LEU A 64 -0.23 -0.89 -1.35
C LEU A 64 1.29 -0.79 -1.47
N LEU A 65 1.82 -0.24 -2.56
CA LEU A 65 3.26 -0.01 -2.70
C LEU A 65 3.76 1.01 -1.69
N THR A 66 3.07 2.13 -1.51
CA THR A 66 3.42 3.14 -0.51
C THR A 66 3.43 2.56 0.90
N TYR A 67 2.45 1.70 1.23
CA TYR A 67 2.42 1.03 2.54
C TYR A 67 3.61 0.09 2.71
N ARG A 68 3.95 -0.68 1.70
CA ARG A 68 5.10 -1.58 1.73
C ARG A 68 6.43 -0.83 1.88
N GLU A 69 6.63 0.24 1.14
CA GLU A 69 7.84 1.08 1.24
C GLU A 69 7.99 1.63 2.67
N LYS A 70 6.92 2.16 3.24
CA LYS A 70 6.96 2.71 4.60
C LYS A 70 7.20 1.62 5.66
N ILE A 71 6.54 0.46 5.55
CA ILE A 71 6.77 -0.66 6.47
C ILE A 71 8.22 -1.17 6.34
N THR A 72 8.77 -1.23 5.12
CA THR A 72 10.18 -1.60 4.89
C THR A 72 11.13 -0.60 5.57
N SER A 73 10.83 0.70 5.52
CA SER A 73 11.58 1.72 6.27
C SER A 73 11.57 1.45 7.77
N PHE A 74 10.41 1.14 8.34
CA PHE A 74 10.30 0.80 9.77
C PHE A 74 11.07 -0.46 10.14
N VAL A 75 11.08 -1.48 9.29
CA VAL A 75 11.92 -2.68 9.48
C VAL A 75 13.40 -2.32 9.53
N ALA A 76 13.87 -1.48 8.60
CA ALA A 76 15.25 -1.02 8.56
C ALA A 76 15.63 -0.20 9.81
N GLU A 77 14.73 0.71 10.25
CA GLU A 77 14.90 1.47 11.49
C GLU A 77 14.99 0.56 12.73
N GLY A 78 14.11 -0.47 12.81
CA GLY A 78 14.15 -1.46 13.89
C GLY A 78 15.48 -2.23 13.94
N HIS A 79 15.99 -2.67 12.80
CA HIS A 79 17.32 -3.32 12.74
C HIS A 79 18.46 -2.38 13.15
N LYS A 80 18.38 -1.10 12.77
CA LYS A 80 19.35 -0.09 13.22
C LYS A 80 19.31 0.11 14.73
N LEU A 81 18.12 0.14 15.35
CA LEU A 81 17.99 0.21 16.81
C LEU A 81 18.59 -1.01 17.49
N ILE A 82 18.35 -2.23 16.97
CA ILE A 82 18.98 -3.46 17.49
C ILE A 82 20.50 -3.37 17.45
N SER A 83 21.09 -2.88 16.36
CA SER A 83 22.56 -2.76 16.24
C SER A 83 23.15 -1.79 17.27
N ARG A 84 22.39 -0.74 17.63
CA ARG A 84 22.81 0.27 18.60
C ARG A 84 22.63 -0.14 20.07
N LEU A 85 21.94 -1.22 20.35
CA LEU A 85 21.83 -1.75 21.73
C LEU A 85 23.19 -2.15 22.34
N GLY A 86 24.27 -2.18 21.54
CA GLY A 86 25.64 -2.39 22.01
C GLY A 86 26.33 -1.12 22.54
N GLU A 87 25.73 0.06 22.33
CA GLU A 87 26.26 1.34 22.79
C GLU A 87 26.20 1.46 24.32
N GLU A 88 26.98 2.40 24.87
CA GLU A 88 27.09 2.59 26.33
C GLU A 88 25.76 3.01 26.97
N LYS A 89 24.93 3.76 26.23
CA LYS A 89 23.59 4.16 26.65
C LYS A 89 22.53 3.49 25.79
N LEU A 90 21.58 2.81 26.44
CA LEU A 90 20.43 2.22 25.73
C LEU A 90 19.57 3.32 25.08
N PRO A 91 19.21 3.18 23.79
CA PRO A 91 18.42 4.19 23.06
C PRO A 91 16.90 4.04 23.33
N THR A 92 16.53 4.01 24.63
CA THR A 92 15.16 3.70 25.06
C THR A 92 14.13 4.71 24.52
N GLU A 93 14.46 6.01 24.51
CA GLU A 93 13.58 7.05 24.01
C GLU A 93 13.36 6.91 22.49
N GLU A 94 14.41 6.58 21.75
CA GLU A 94 14.31 6.34 20.30
C GLU A 94 13.48 5.08 20.00
N ILE A 95 13.62 4.04 20.81
CA ILE A 95 12.80 2.81 20.70
C ILE A 95 11.32 3.14 20.91
N ASN A 96 10.98 3.89 21.96
CA ASN A 96 9.60 4.28 22.24
C ASN A 96 9.02 5.17 21.13
N THR A 97 9.82 6.09 20.61
CA THR A 97 9.44 6.96 19.48
C THR A 97 9.18 6.13 18.22
N TRP A 98 10.06 5.18 17.92
CA TRP A 98 9.88 4.27 16.77
C TRP A 98 8.60 3.44 16.91
N VAL A 99 8.35 2.85 18.08
CA VAL A 99 7.13 2.07 18.35
C VAL A 99 5.88 2.93 18.12
N SER A 100 5.83 4.13 18.71
CA SER A 100 4.69 5.05 18.57
C SER A 100 4.46 5.47 17.12
N ASN A 101 5.53 5.73 16.36
CA ASN A 101 5.43 6.08 14.94
C ASN A 101 4.87 4.94 14.10
N VAL A 102 5.31 3.70 14.36
CA VAL A 102 4.79 2.51 13.68
C VAL A 102 3.32 2.30 14.01
N GLU A 103 2.95 2.33 15.28
CA GLU A 103 1.56 2.15 15.73
C GLU A 103 0.62 3.17 15.09
N ASN A 104 1.00 4.45 15.13
CA ASN A 104 0.21 5.51 14.51
C ASN A 104 0.07 5.30 13.01
N TYR A 105 1.16 4.92 12.33
CA TYR A 105 1.12 4.65 10.91
C TYR A 105 0.20 3.47 10.55
N LEU A 106 0.30 2.36 11.29
CA LEU A 106 -0.54 1.17 11.08
C LEU A 106 -2.02 1.50 11.32
N LYS A 107 -2.32 2.23 12.40
CA LYS A 107 -3.68 2.64 12.75
C LYS A 107 -4.33 3.52 11.68
N VAL A 108 -3.60 4.51 11.18
CA VAL A 108 -4.13 5.50 10.22
C VAL A 108 -4.27 4.92 8.81
N ASN A 109 -3.34 4.06 8.38
CA ASN A 109 -3.23 3.64 6.98
C ASN A 109 -3.72 2.20 6.72
N LEU A 110 -3.76 1.35 7.75
CA LEU A 110 -4.25 -0.03 7.63
C LEU A 110 -5.51 -0.19 8.50
N ASP A 111 -5.37 -0.61 9.74
CA ASP A 111 -6.44 -0.63 10.77
C ASP A 111 -5.89 -0.98 12.16
N GLU A 112 -6.76 -0.97 13.19
CA GLU A 112 -6.42 -1.27 14.58
C GLU A 112 -5.95 -2.74 14.77
N SER A 113 -6.36 -3.66 13.90
CA SER A 113 -5.94 -5.07 13.99
C SER A 113 -4.44 -5.24 13.71
N PHE A 114 -3.88 -4.42 12.83
CA PHE A 114 -2.43 -4.39 12.57
C PHE A 114 -1.65 -3.87 13.79
N VAL A 115 -2.19 -2.88 14.50
CA VAL A 115 -1.57 -2.38 15.75
C VAL A 115 -1.58 -3.46 16.82
N SER A 116 -2.73 -4.14 17.02
CA SER A 116 -2.84 -5.23 17.98
C SER A 116 -1.85 -6.35 17.68
N ARG A 117 -1.71 -6.74 16.42
CA ARG A 117 -0.78 -7.78 15.98
C ARG A 117 0.67 -7.34 16.07
N PHE A 118 0.99 -6.07 15.85
CA PHE A 118 2.34 -5.50 16.01
C PHE A 118 2.85 -5.63 17.43
N ASN A 119 1.96 -5.55 18.42
CA ASN A 119 2.27 -5.68 19.83
C ASN A 119 2.06 -7.11 20.39
N ASP A 120 1.58 -8.03 19.57
CA ASP A 120 1.37 -9.41 19.98
C ASP A 120 2.60 -10.28 19.69
N PHE A 121 3.21 -10.78 20.76
CA PHE A 121 4.37 -11.66 20.70
C PHE A 121 4.02 -13.14 20.97
N ASN A 122 2.75 -13.49 21.02
CA ASN A 122 2.31 -14.86 21.21
C ASN A 122 2.86 -15.77 20.12
N GLY A 123 3.39 -16.91 20.53
CA GLY A 123 4.01 -17.90 19.64
C GLY A 123 5.43 -17.55 19.17
N MET A 124 6.03 -16.44 19.66
CA MET A 124 7.42 -16.12 19.38
C MET A 124 8.33 -16.69 20.49
N VAL A 125 9.44 -17.27 20.07
CA VAL A 125 10.49 -17.72 20.99
C VAL A 125 11.62 -16.71 20.95
N PHE A 126 12.01 -16.23 22.13
CA PHE A 126 13.10 -15.29 22.31
C PHE A 126 14.18 -15.92 23.18
N TYR A 127 15.42 -15.67 22.83
CA TYR A 127 16.58 -16.11 23.56
C TYR A 127 17.29 -14.91 24.16
N GLY A 128 17.75 -15.03 25.41
CA GLY A 128 18.48 -13.95 26.06
C GLY A 128 18.85 -14.32 27.52
N ASP A 129 19.69 -13.48 28.11
CA ASP A 129 20.20 -13.59 29.47
C ASP A 129 19.27 -12.90 30.51
N GLY A 130 18.14 -12.39 30.11
CA GLY A 130 17.21 -11.65 30.96
C GLY A 130 17.63 -10.20 31.24
N SER A 131 18.77 -9.74 30.73
CA SER A 131 19.18 -8.34 30.85
C SER A 131 18.21 -7.38 30.19
N GLU A 132 18.19 -6.13 30.63
CA GLU A 132 17.39 -5.06 30.03
C GLU A 132 17.68 -4.92 28.52
N LYS A 133 18.95 -5.02 28.13
CA LYS A 133 19.39 -5.02 26.74
C LYS A 133 18.76 -6.16 25.95
N SER A 134 18.76 -7.36 26.51
CA SER A 134 18.16 -8.54 25.89
C SER A 134 16.64 -8.40 25.74
N GLN A 135 15.98 -7.83 26.76
CA GLN A 135 14.54 -7.55 26.70
C GLN A 135 14.19 -6.56 25.59
N HIS A 136 14.90 -5.42 25.48
CA HIS A 136 14.73 -4.46 24.40
C HIS A 136 14.97 -5.07 23.01
N LYS A 137 16.06 -5.85 22.88
CA LYS A 137 16.35 -6.57 21.64
C LYS A 137 15.20 -7.48 21.22
N ASN A 138 14.71 -8.29 22.13
CA ASN A 138 13.61 -9.22 21.87
C ASN A 138 12.30 -8.49 21.51
N ALA A 139 12.02 -7.39 22.20
CA ALA A 139 10.85 -6.57 21.92
C ALA A 139 10.88 -5.91 20.54
N ILE A 140 12.05 -5.42 20.10
CA ILE A 140 12.21 -4.86 18.76
C ILE A 140 12.17 -5.97 17.70
N ASP A 141 12.89 -7.07 17.92
CA ASP A 141 12.95 -8.20 17.00
C ASP A 141 11.55 -8.80 16.75
N GLY A 142 10.76 -8.96 17.81
CA GLY A 142 9.36 -9.41 17.69
C GLY A 142 8.54 -8.49 16.80
N ARG A 143 8.63 -7.18 17.00
CA ARG A 143 7.93 -6.17 16.19
C ARG A 143 8.40 -6.17 14.73
N VAL A 144 9.71 -6.28 14.50
CA VAL A 144 10.28 -6.38 13.15
C VAL A 144 9.76 -7.64 12.43
N ARG A 145 9.67 -8.77 13.11
CA ARG A 145 9.08 -10.00 12.54
C ARG A 145 7.62 -9.79 12.15
N ARG A 146 6.82 -9.10 12.98
CA ARG A 146 5.42 -8.77 12.63
C ARG A 146 5.35 -7.85 11.40
N LEU A 147 6.19 -6.83 11.32
CA LEU A 147 6.25 -5.96 10.13
C LEU A 147 6.60 -6.75 8.86
N ASN A 148 7.51 -7.70 8.93
CA ASN A 148 7.83 -8.58 7.80
C ASN A 148 6.65 -9.48 7.40
N GLN A 149 5.84 -9.96 8.37
CA GLN A 149 4.59 -10.68 8.06
C GLN A 149 3.60 -9.77 7.32
N PHE A 150 3.43 -8.52 7.77
CA PHE A 150 2.56 -7.55 7.07
C PHE A 150 3.02 -7.28 5.64
N LEU A 151 4.34 -7.17 5.40
CA LEU A 151 4.88 -7.05 4.04
C LEU A 151 4.50 -8.22 3.14
N THR A 152 4.40 -9.44 3.69
CA THR A 152 3.98 -10.63 2.95
C THR A 152 2.48 -10.63 2.67
N GLU A 153 1.66 -10.17 3.62
CA GLU A 153 0.20 -10.08 3.48
C GLU A 153 -0.25 -8.98 2.48
N LEU A 154 0.55 -7.92 2.36
CA LEU A 154 0.30 -6.81 1.44
C LEU A 154 0.80 -7.11 0.00
N MET A 155 1.25 -8.33 -0.30
CA MET A 155 1.61 -8.76 -1.67
C MET A 155 0.38 -9.22 -2.45
#